data_898547eac508c58a85271ecce0474aff
#
_entry.id   898547eac508c58a85271ecce0474aff
#
_cell.length_a   1.000
_cell.length_b   1.000
_cell.length_c   1.000
_cell.angle_alpha   90.00
_cell.angle_beta   90.00
_cell.angle_gamma   90.00
#
_symmetry.space_group_name_H-M   'P 1'
#
loop_
_entity.id
_entity.type
_entity.pdbx_description
1 polymer ?
#
loop_
_entity_poly.entity_id
_entity_poly.type
_entity_poly.pdbx_seq_one_letter_code
_entity_poly.pdbx_strand_id
1 'polypeptide(L)'
;MKKISLTIISLSFLILSSCNNSRNLKYLSGYWEISSVKKDNNKIKNYPFSGTIDYFELNKNLTKGFRKKVKPRIDGNFDITMHQINFNIDEEKKRFRLFKFDLNFSNSIKLVYSQGENFTENLVKIDSMNLIIKNLEGLTYEYKRFYPKNYLNE
;
A
#
# COMPACT_ATOMS: atom_id res chain seq x y z
N MET A 1 -19.44 10.23 -40.06
CA MET A 1 -18.87 11.12 -39.00
C MET A 1 -19.36 10.83 -37.60
N LYS A 2 -20.64 10.49 -37.34
CA LYS A 2 -21.15 10.17 -35.94
C LYS A 2 -20.52 8.94 -35.27
N LYS A 3 -20.12 7.89 -36.02
CA LYS A 3 -19.53 6.68 -35.45
C LYS A 3 -18.11 6.88 -34.92
N ILE A 4 -17.31 7.74 -35.54
CA ILE A 4 -15.94 8.07 -35.11
C ILE A 4 -15.96 8.89 -33.82
N SER A 5 -16.93 9.77 -33.64
CA SER A 5 -17.09 10.55 -32.40
C SER A 5 -17.42 9.68 -31.20
N LEU A 6 -18.24 8.64 -31.38
CA LEU A 6 -18.63 7.74 -30.27
C LEU A 6 -17.47 6.86 -29.78
N THR A 7 -16.61 6.41 -30.72
CA THR A 7 -15.42 5.60 -30.39
C THR A 7 -14.35 6.44 -29.67
N ILE A 8 -14.18 7.71 -30.03
CA ILE A 8 -13.24 8.62 -29.34
C ILE A 8 -13.72 8.90 -27.91
N ILE A 9 -15.02 9.09 -27.69
CA ILE A 9 -15.59 9.32 -26.36
C ILE A 9 -15.45 8.06 -25.48
N SER A 10 -15.68 6.85 -26.04
CA SER A 10 -15.49 5.59 -25.31
C SER A 10 -14.03 5.35 -24.92
N LEU A 11 -13.08 5.67 -25.78
CA LEU A 11 -11.64 5.52 -25.51
C LEU A 11 -11.17 6.53 -24.45
N SER A 12 -11.74 7.74 -24.42
CA SER A 12 -11.44 8.78 -23.42
C SER A 12 -11.86 8.35 -22.00
N PHE A 13 -12.95 7.56 -21.86
CA PHE A 13 -13.45 7.11 -20.56
C PHE A 13 -12.56 6.03 -19.92
N LEU A 14 -11.83 5.24 -20.74
CA LEU A 14 -10.90 4.20 -20.26
C LEU A 14 -9.62 4.77 -19.66
N ILE A 15 -9.25 6.01 -19.99
CA ILE A 15 -8.00 6.62 -19.50
C ILE A 15 -8.18 7.20 -18.08
N LEU A 16 -9.41 7.45 -17.63
CA LEU A 16 -9.69 8.07 -16.32
C LEU A 16 -9.61 7.11 -15.15
N SER A 17 -9.52 5.80 -15.38
CA SER A 17 -9.43 4.78 -14.32
C SER A 17 -8.00 4.45 -13.89
N SER A 18 -7.00 5.25 -14.25
CA SER A 18 -5.63 5.10 -13.74
C SER A 18 -5.61 5.39 -12.24
N CYS A 19 -5.64 4.32 -11.46
CA CYS A 19 -5.57 4.35 -10.00
C CYS A 19 -4.22 4.96 -9.59
N ASN A 20 -4.22 6.23 -9.20
CA ASN A 20 -3.01 6.95 -8.82
C ASN A 20 -2.64 6.59 -7.37
N ASN A 21 -1.84 5.54 -7.18
CA ASN A 21 -1.42 5.05 -5.87
C ASN A 21 -0.72 6.14 -5.02
N SER A 22 -0.04 7.10 -5.64
CA SER A 22 0.63 8.19 -4.92
C SER A 22 -0.35 9.08 -4.16
N ARG A 23 -1.56 9.31 -4.68
CA ARG A 23 -2.61 10.08 -3.99
C ARG A 23 -3.15 9.37 -2.75
N ASN A 24 -3.02 8.05 -2.70
CA ASN A 24 -3.55 7.21 -1.62
C ASN A 24 -2.51 6.90 -0.55
N LEU A 25 -1.24 7.30 -0.73
CA LEU A 25 -0.15 6.99 0.20
C LEU A 25 -0.43 7.47 1.64
N LYS A 26 -1.21 8.53 1.82
CA LYS A 26 -1.68 9.01 3.12
C LYS A 26 -2.41 7.95 3.95
N TYR A 27 -3.03 6.97 3.27
CA TYR A 27 -3.74 5.88 3.96
C TYR A 27 -2.79 4.82 4.54
N LEU A 28 -1.48 4.85 4.22
CA LEU A 28 -0.54 3.88 4.78
C LEU A 28 -0.42 4.01 6.29
N SER A 29 -0.43 5.23 6.82
CA SER A 29 -0.38 5.46 8.28
C SER A 29 -1.58 4.85 8.99
N GLY A 30 -1.30 4.14 10.09
CA GLY A 30 -2.29 3.48 10.94
C GLY A 30 -2.06 1.98 11.09
N TYR A 31 -3.07 1.29 11.57
CA TYR A 31 -3.01 -0.12 11.96
C TYR A 31 -3.57 -1.02 10.86
N TRP A 32 -2.85 -2.12 10.58
CA TRP A 32 -3.15 -3.05 9.52
C TRP A 32 -3.06 -4.49 10.00
N GLU A 33 -4.16 -5.21 9.89
CA GLU A 33 -4.23 -6.64 10.21
C GLU A 33 -4.00 -7.47 8.95
N ILE A 34 -3.04 -8.41 9.01
CA ILE A 34 -2.81 -9.31 7.88
C ILE A 34 -3.99 -10.26 7.72
N SER A 35 -4.51 -10.39 6.51
CA SER A 35 -5.61 -11.27 6.18
C SER A 35 -5.18 -12.50 5.38
N SER A 36 -4.21 -12.35 4.49
CA SER A 36 -3.69 -13.49 3.72
C SER A 36 -2.28 -13.24 3.18
N VAL A 37 -1.59 -14.35 2.88
CA VAL A 37 -0.34 -14.36 2.11
C VAL A 37 -0.55 -15.22 0.87
N LYS A 38 -0.09 -14.71 -0.29
CA LYS A 38 -0.14 -15.38 -1.59
C LYS A 38 1.25 -15.45 -2.20
N LYS A 39 1.50 -16.46 -3.01
CA LYS A 39 2.65 -16.56 -3.91
C LYS A 39 2.14 -16.91 -5.30
N ASP A 40 2.55 -16.16 -6.31
CA ASP A 40 2.13 -16.36 -7.71
C ASP A 40 0.60 -16.52 -7.88
N ASN A 41 -0.15 -15.65 -7.18
CA ASN A 41 -1.62 -15.64 -7.07
C ASN A 41 -2.24 -16.83 -6.30
N ASN A 42 -1.46 -17.83 -5.90
CA ASN A 42 -1.94 -18.90 -5.06
C ASN A 42 -1.91 -18.51 -3.59
N LYS A 43 -3.03 -18.67 -2.89
CA LYS A 43 -3.11 -18.41 -1.45
C LYS A 43 -2.35 -19.49 -0.70
N ILE A 44 -1.26 -19.13 0.01
CA ILE A 44 -0.45 -20.05 0.82
C ILE A 44 -0.81 -20.00 2.29
N LYS A 45 -1.35 -18.88 2.77
CA LYS A 45 -1.80 -18.76 4.16
C LYS A 45 -2.97 -17.79 4.28
N ASN A 46 -3.93 -18.16 5.13
CA ASN A 46 -5.07 -17.33 5.50
C ASN A 46 -5.01 -17.04 7.00
N TYR A 47 -5.31 -15.80 7.37
CA TYR A 47 -5.37 -15.35 8.75
C TYR A 47 -6.80 -14.85 9.02
N PRO A 48 -7.74 -15.73 9.43
CA PRO A 48 -9.08 -15.31 9.80
C PRO A 48 -9.05 -14.33 10.99
N PHE A 49 -8.02 -14.47 11.81
CA PHE A 49 -7.68 -13.58 12.92
C PHE A 49 -6.14 -13.52 13.05
N SER A 50 -5.58 -12.33 13.21
CA SER A 50 -4.16 -12.14 13.49
C SER A 50 -3.94 -11.62 14.90
N GLY A 51 -3.13 -12.31 15.69
CA GLY A 51 -2.76 -11.86 17.03
C GLY A 51 -1.78 -10.68 17.03
N THR A 52 -1.26 -10.28 15.86
CA THR A 52 -0.33 -9.15 15.70
C THR A 52 -0.80 -8.24 14.57
N ILE A 53 -0.61 -6.94 14.77
CA ILE A 53 -1.01 -5.85 13.88
C ILE A 53 0.25 -5.12 13.42
N ASP A 54 0.34 -4.80 12.15
CA ASP A 54 1.37 -3.92 11.63
C ASP A 54 0.91 -2.45 11.77
N TYR A 55 1.72 -1.64 12.43
CA TYR A 55 1.51 -0.21 12.52
C TYR A 55 2.52 0.50 11.63
N PHE A 56 2.01 1.32 10.72
CA PHE A 56 2.81 2.20 9.86
C PHE A 56 2.59 3.65 10.24
N GLU A 57 3.64 4.44 10.17
CA GLU A 57 3.56 5.89 10.30
C GLU A 57 4.43 6.55 9.25
N LEU A 58 3.87 7.55 8.56
CA LEU A 58 4.57 8.35 7.57
C LEU A 58 4.84 9.76 8.10
N ASN A 59 5.94 10.35 7.68
CA ASN A 59 6.20 11.75 7.89
C ASN A 59 5.22 12.63 7.08
N LYS A 60 5.13 13.92 7.43
CA LYS A 60 4.24 14.89 6.77
C LYS A 60 4.43 14.98 5.26
N ASN A 61 5.66 14.77 4.77
CA ASN A 61 6.00 14.86 3.35
C ASN A 61 5.79 13.54 2.59
N LEU A 62 5.33 12.47 3.27
CA LEU A 62 5.10 11.14 2.70
C LEU A 62 6.33 10.52 2.01
N THR A 63 7.53 10.87 2.46
CA THR A 63 8.80 10.39 1.87
C THR A 63 9.51 9.33 2.70
N LYS A 64 9.18 9.26 3.98
CA LYS A 64 9.78 8.32 4.95
C LYS A 64 8.72 7.91 5.95
N GLY A 65 8.98 6.78 6.57
CA GLY A 65 8.14 6.29 7.65
C GLY A 65 8.82 5.21 8.45
N PHE A 66 8.04 4.61 9.33
CA PHE A 66 8.45 3.41 10.03
C PHE A 66 7.30 2.41 10.11
N ARG A 67 7.68 1.16 10.32
CA ARG A 67 6.78 0.05 10.60
C ARG A 67 7.18 -0.60 11.92
N LYS A 68 6.20 -0.99 12.73
CA LYS A 68 6.40 -1.84 13.90
C LYS A 68 5.25 -2.85 14.01
N LYS A 69 5.50 -4.00 14.64
CA LYS A 69 4.43 -4.94 14.98
C LYS A 69 3.99 -4.71 16.41
N VAL A 70 2.68 -4.73 16.59
CA VAL A 70 2.04 -4.53 17.88
C VAL A 70 1.00 -5.63 18.13
N LYS A 71 0.75 -5.93 19.39
CA LYS A 71 -0.31 -6.85 19.82
C LYS A 71 -1.34 -6.06 20.60
N PRO A 72 -2.61 -6.04 20.17
CA PRO A 72 -3.66 -5.35 20.92
C PRO A 72 -3.92 -6.05 22.24
N ARG A 73 -4.13 -5.26 23.29
CA ARG A 73 -4.51 -5.68 24.63
C ARG A 73 -6.00 -5.46 24.87
N ILE A 74 -6.54 -6.12 25.88
CA ILE A 74 -7.95 -6.00 26.27
C ILE A 74 -8.26 -4.57 26.78
N ASP A 75 -7.27 -3.91 27.40
CA ASP A 75 -7.36 -2.54 27.91
C ASP A 75 -7.29 -1.45 26.83
N GLY A 76 -7.24 -1.82 25.55
CA GLY A 76 -7.14 -0.89 24.43
C GLY A 76 -5.71 -0.42 24.10
N ASN A 77 -4.73 -0.78 24.93
CA ASN A 77 -3.32 -0.51 24.70
C ASN A 77 -2.69 -1.53 23.75
N PHE A 78 -1.41 -1.31 23.38
CA PHE A 78 -0.65 -2.19 22.50
C PHE A 78 0.68 -2.57 23.14
N ASP A 79 1.01 -3.85 23.07
CA ASP A 79 2.36 -4.33 23.32
C ASP A 79 3.17 -4.30 22.03
N ILE A 80 4.41 -3.77 22.09
CA ILE A 80 5.32 -3.77 20.94
C ILE A 80 5.96 -5.15 20.85
N THR A 81 5.71 -5.87 19.74
CA THR A 81 6.23 -7.24 19.52
C THR A 81 7.44 -7.27 18.57
N MET A 82 7.66 -6.20 17.83
CA MET A 82 8.83 -6.02 16.97
C MET A 82 9.28 -4.56 17.03
N HIS A 83 10.61 -4.36 17.15
CA HIS A 83 11.20 -3.02 17.11
C HIS A 83 10.85 -2.29 15.83
N GLN A 84 10.86 -0.97 15.90
CA GLN A 84 10.62 -0.09 14.78
C GLN A 84 11.65 -0.33 13.67
N ILE A 85 11.17 -0.49 12.44
CA ILE A 85 11.98 -0.53 11.23
C ILE A 85 11.64 0.69 10.38
N ASN A 86 12.65 1.50 10.08
CA ASN A 86 12.46 2.70 9.26
C ASN A 86 12.50 2.33 7.77
N PHE A 87 11.77 3.09 6.95
CA PHE A 87 11.79 2.97 5.50
C PHE A 87 11.72 4.33 4.80
N ASN A 88 12.24 4.38 3.60
CA ASN A 88 12.05 5.48 2.65
C ASN A 88 11.02 5.07 1.59
N ILE A 89 10.30 6.05 1.07
CA ILE A 89 9.39 5.89 -0.07
C ILE A 89 10.17 6.23 -1.34
N ASP A 90 10.23 5.28 -2.27
CA ASP A 90 10.77 5.47 -3.60
C ASP A 90 9.65 5.33 -4.63
N GLU A 91 9.42 6.40 -5.40
CA GLU A 91 8.42 6.42 -6.49
C GLU A 91 9.12 6.30 -7.83
N GLU A 92 8.97 5.16 -8.48
CA GLU A 92 9.38 5.02 -9.88
C GLU A 92 8.39 5.75 -10.79
N LYS A 93 8.89 6.80 -11.45
CA LYS A 93 8.15 7.54 -12.48
C LYS A 93 8.54 7.02 -13.86
N LYS A 94 7.63 6.36 -14.56
CA LYS A 94 7.84 6.05 -15.98
C LYS A 94 7.47 7.26 -16.82
N ARG A 95 8.43 7.72 -17.64
CA ARG A 95 8.17 8.70 -18.71
C ARG A 95 7.71 7.95 -19.94
N PHE A 96 6.56 8.33 -20.45
CA PHE A 96 6.11 7.90 -21.76
C PHE A 96 5.99 9.12 -22.66
N ARG A 97 6.77 9.16 -23.76
CA ARG A 97 6.69 10.22 -24.74
C ARG A 97 5.75 9.80 -25.84
N LEU A 98 4.58 10.46 -25.92
CA LEU A 98 3.64 10.32 -27.01
C LEU A 98 3.69 11.59 -27.86
N PHE A 99 4.26 11.52 -29.06
CA PHE A 99 4.51 12.66 -29.95
C PHE A 99 5.37 13.75 -29.28
N LYS A 100 4.81 14.95 -29.02
CA LYS A 100 5.47 16.07 -28.33
C LYS A 100 5.11 16.20 -26.86
N PHE A 101 4.29 15.28 -26.32
CA PHE A 101 3.84 15.33 -24.93
C PHE A 101 4.58 14.32 -24.08
N ASP A 102 5.22 14.79 -23.00
CA ASP A 102 5.80 13.96 -21.96
C ASP A 102 4.73 13.63 -20.93
N LEU A 103 4.29 12.37 -20.89
CA LEU A 103 3.35 11.86 -19.90
C LEU A 103 4.14 11.15 -18.78
N ASN A 104 4.04 11.68 -17.57
CA ASN A 104 4.64 11.08 -16.40
C ASN A 104 3.58 10.25 -15.64
N PHE A 105 3.81 8.94 -15.57
CA PHE A 105 2.98 8.04 -14.76
C PHE A 105 3.79 7.55 -13.56
N SER A 106 3.23 7.67 -12.34
CA SER A 106 3.76 6.94 -11.19
C SER A 106 3.30 5.48 -11.30
N ASN A 107 4.22 4.56 -11.57
CA ASN A 107 3.87 3.18 -11.84
C ASN A 107 4.12 2.23 -10.66
N SER A 108 5.03 2.55 -9.77
CA SER A 108 5.29 1.75 -8.58
C SER A 108 5.77 2.61 -7.42
N ILE A 109 5.32 2.25 -6.24
CA ILE A 109 5.80 2.81 -4.98
C ILE A 109 6.52 1.69 -4.25
N LYS A 110 7.76 1.95 -3.85
CA LYS A 110 8.57 1.02 -3.08
C LYS A 110 8.79 1.55 -1.67
N LEU A 111 8.67 0.66 -0.69
CA LEU A 111 9.10 0.87 0.68
C LEU A 111 10.50 0.27 0.81
N VAL A 112 11.50 1.12 0.94
CA VAL A 112 12.92 0.71 1.06
C VAL A 112 13.32 0.78 2.52
N TYR A 113 13.47 -0.37 3.16
CA TYR A 113 13.78 -0.50 4.57
C TYR A 113 15.29 -0.39 4.79
N SER A 114 15.71 0.28 5.87
CA SER A 114 17.10 0.65 6.14
C SER A 114 17.69 0.00 7.40
N GLN A 115 17.14 -1.13 7.86
CA GLN A 115 17.61 -1.82 9.06
C GLN A 115 18.04 -3.26 8.72
N GLY A 116 19.29 -3.61 9.04
CA GLY A 116 19.90 -4.90 8.68
C GLY A 116 20.23 -5.00 7.20
N GLU A 117 19.97 -6.14 6.59
CA GLU A 117 19.98 -6.26 5.13
C GLU A 117 18.85 -5.40 4.55
N ASN A 118 19.21 -4.43 3.71
CA ASN A 118 18.23 -3.56 3.06
C ASN A 118 17.26 -4.42 2.25
N PHE A 119 16.00 -4.40 2.60
CA PHE A 119 14.96 -5.08 1.84
C PHE A 119 13.94 -4.08 1.30
N THR A 120 13.28 -4.45 0.23
CA THR A 120 12.33 -3.60 -0.47
C THR A 120 11.00 -4.33 -0.63
N GLU A 121 9.92 -3.62 -0.38
CA GLU A 121 8.56 -4.08 -0.63
C GLU A 121 7.86 -3.13 -1.62
N ASN A 122 7.13 -3.69 -2.58
CA ASN A 122 6.33 -2.91 -3.52
C ASN A 122 4.93 -2.71 -2.96
N LEU A 123 4.49 -1.46 -2.89
CA LEU A 123 3.12 -1.11 -2.56
C LEU A 123 2.23 -1.33 -3.80
N VAL A 124 1.50 -2.45 -3.83
CA VAL A 124 0.69 -2.85 -4.99
C VAL A 124 -0.65 -2.10 -4.99
N LYS A 125 -1.29 -2.02 -3.82
CA LYS A 125 -2.58 -1.35 -3.65
C LYS A 125 -2.66 -0.75 -2.26
N ILE A 126 -3.24 0.43 -2.18
CA ILE A 126 -3.63 1.04 -0.92
C ILE A 126 -4.90 1.87 -1.08
N ASP A 127 -5.84 1.67 -0.16
CA ASP A 127 -7.02 2.50 0.04
C ASP A 127 -7.33 2.62 1.54
N SER A 128 -8.46 3.19 1.91
CA SER A 128 -8.82 3.38 3.32
C SER A 128 -8.99 2.08 4.10
N MET A 129 -9.31 0.96 3.43
CA MET A 129 -9.66 -0.32 4.05
C MET A 129 -8.68 -1.45 3.73
N ASN A 130 -7.94 -1.36 2.61
CA ASN A 130 -7.13 -2.44 2.10
C ASN A 130 -5.71 -1.96 1.80
N LEU A 131 -4.73 -2.80 2.15
CA LEU A 131 -3.32 -2.62 1.83
C LEU A 131 -2.80 -3.93 1.23
N ILE A 132 -2.11 -3.85 0.09
CA ILE A 132 -1.45 -4.99 -0.56
C ILE A 132 0.01 -4.62 -0.79
N ILE A 133 0.90 -5.41 -0.22
CA ILE A 133 2.35 -5.26 -0.33
C ILE A 133 2.93 -6.54 -0.94
N LYS A 134 3.89 -6.40 -1.84
CA LYS A 134 4.61 -7.53 -2.46
C LYS A 134 6.11 -7.40 -2.19
N ASN A 135 6.74 -8.45 -1.65
CA ASN A 135 8.19 -8.48 -1.47
C ASN A 135 8.92 -8.91 -2.75
N LEU A 136 10.25 -8.88 -2.74
CA LEU A 136 11.09 -9.26 -3.89
C LEU A 136 11.03 -10.77 -4.20
N GLU A 137 10.68 -11.61 -3.24
CA GLU A 137 10.53 -13.07 -3.41
C GLU A 137 9.19 -13.46 -4.04
N GLY A 138 8.35 -12.47 -4.39
CA GLY A 138 7.05 -12.69 -5.01
C GLY A 138 5.91 -12.95 -4.02
N LEU A 139 6.17 -12.91 -2.70
CA LEU A 139 5.13 -13.03 -1.69
C LEU A 139 4.29 -11.75 -1.63
N THR A 140 2.99 -11.92 -1.72
CA THR A 140 2.00 -10.85 -1.62
C THR A 140 1.27 -10.95 -0.30
N TYR A 141 1.35 -9.89 0.49
CA TYR A 141 0.73 -9.73 1.79
C TYR A 141 -0.50 -8.86 1.64
N GLU A 142 -1.66 -9.38 1.98
CA GLU A 142 -2.93 -8.67 1.97
C GLU A 142 -3.33 -8.31 3.40
N TYR A 143 -3.66 -7.05 3.61
CA TYR A 143 -4.06 -6.51 4.91
C TYR A 143 -5.42 -5.84 4.83
N LYS A 144 -6.11 -5.82 5.97
CA LYS A 144 -7.30 -5.01 6.21
C LYS A 144 -6.99 -3.93 7.24
N ARG A 145 -7.68 -2.80 7.14
CA ARG A 145 -7.60 -1.74 8.16
C ARG A 145 -8.06 -2.29 9.51
N PHE A 146 -7.22 -2.09 10.53
CA PHE A 146 -7.58 -2.39 11.90
C PHE A 146 -7.91 -1.09 12.64
N TYR A 147 -9.02 -1.09 13.38
CA TYR A 147 -9.44 0.02 14.22
C TYR A 147 -9.35 -0.42 15.69
N PRO A 148 -8.47 0.19 16.50
CA PRO A 148 -8.46 -0.04 17.94
C PRO A 148 -9.81 0.31 18.58
N LYS A 149 -10.25 -0.46 19.55
CA LYS A 149 -11.58 -0.29 20.19
C LYS A 149 -11.83 1.13 20.70
N ASN A 150 -10.78 1.86 21.10
CA ASN A 150 -10.90 3.23 21.63
C ASN A 150 -11.29 4.29 20.59
N TYR A 151 -11.20 3.95 19.26
CA TYR A 151 -11.65 4.85 18.18
C TYR A 151 -13.11 4.62 17.77
N LEU A 152 -13.79 3.63 18.37
CA LEU A 152 -15.20 3.34 18.06
C LEU A 152 -16.18 4.05 19.00
N ASN A 153 -15.67 4.83 19.96
CA ASN A 153 -16.45 5.52 21.00
C ASN A 153 -16.42 7.06 20.88
N GLU A 154 -15.97 7.60 19.72
CA GLU A 154 -16.08 9.03 19.39
C GLU A 154 -17.11 9.28 18.28
#